data_102b81274a55db93a448c17339e11d87
#
_entry.id   102b81274a55db93a448c17339e11d87
#
_cell.length_a   1.000
_cell.length_b   1.000
_cell.length_c   1.000
_cell.angle_alpha   90.00
_cell.angle_beta   90.00
_cell.angle_gamma   90.00
#
_symmetry.space_group_name_H-M   'P 1'
#
loop_
_entity.id
_entity.type
_entity.pdbx_description
1 polymer ?
#
loop_
_entity_poly.entity_id
_entity_poly.type
_entity_poly.pdbx_seq_one_letter_code
_entity_poly.pdbx_strand_id
1 'polypeptide(L)'
;SSAEFILLLNNDTEVFPGWLDSMASEMDLHEKTGVVGSMIIRPSLFLQEAGCIVWSDGTGAHHGSGDNPCEVKYRFRRQVDYCSGACLLIRRNLWDAVGGFDEDLAPAYYEDVDLCFAVRGHGFDVIYQPNSLILHREGSSHGSAPLGMKRTQFRNRHKFVKKWKSQLAQHSPNKGLLSVVDSLLRQERHFGQHI
;
A
#
# COMPACT_ATOMS: atom_id res chain seq x y z
N SER A 1 3.06 14.93 -19.47
CA SER A 1 2.03 13.94 -19.82
C SER A 1 0.66 14.46 -19.39
N SER A 2 -0.35 14.28 -20.23
CA SER A 2 -1.75 14.63 -19.95
C SER A 2 -2.55 13.44 -19.39
N ALA A 3 -1.90 12.35 -18.99
CA ALA A 3 -2.55 11.16 -18.47
C ALA A 3 -3.27 11.47 -17.15
N GLU A 4 -4.46 10.92 -16.98
CA GLU A 4 -5.30 11.10 -15.78
C GLU A 4 -4.75 10.37 -14.55
N PHE A 5 -4.07 9.25 -14.78
CA PHE A 5 -3.47 8.43 -13.73
C PHE A 5 -1.96 8.30 -13.90
N ILE A 6 -1.27 8.04 -12.80
CA ILE A 6 0.14 7.66 -12.75
C ILE A 6 0.21 6.24 -12.20
N LEU A 7 0.91 5.37 -12.92
CA LEU A 7 1.22 4.02 -12.48
C LEU A 7 2.67 3.95 -12.01
N LEU A 8 2.86 3.50 -10.78
CA LEU A 8 4.15 3.08 -10.26
C LEU A 8 4.23 1.57 -10.39
N LEU A 9 5.26 1.06 -11.03
CA LEU A 9 5.46 -0.36 -11.26
C LEU A 9 6.95 -0.69 -11.17
N ASN A 10 7.30 -1.59 -10.26
CA ASN A 10 8.68 -2.05 -10.13
C ASN A 10 9.10 -2.86 -11.36
N ASN A 11 10.38 -2.74 -11.74
CA ASN A 11 10.96 -3.42 -12.89
C ASN A 11 11.17 -4.93 -12.70
N ASP A 12 10.99 -5.44 -11.47
CA ASP A 12 11.06 -6.86 -11.10
C ASP A 12 9.66 -7.47 -10.85
N THR A 13 8.64 -6.94 -11.54
CA THR A 13 7.27 -7.46 -11.52
C THR A 13 6.88 -8.15 -12.82
N GLU A 14 5.99 -9.13 -12.72
CA GLU A 14 5.27 -9.76 -13.83
C GLU A 14 3.77 -9.52 -13.62
N VAL A 15 3.08 -9.07 -14.65
CA VAL A 15 1.67 -8.70 -14.58
C VAL A 15 0.79 -9.79 -15.20
N PHE A 16 -0.43 -9.97 -14.66
CA PHE A 16 -1.40 -10.94 -15.19
C PHE A 16 -2.50 -10.21 -16.00
N PRO A 17 -3.18 -10.93 -16.95
CA PRO A 17 -4.23 -10.31 -17.76
C PRO A 17 -5.30 -9.59 -16.93
N GLY A 18 -5.69 -8.40 -17.36
CA GLY A 18 -6.74 -7.59 -16.70
C GLY A 18 -6.31 -6.82 -15.46
N TRP A 19 -5.05 -6.91 -15.05
CA TRP A 19 -4.54 -6.25 -13.84
C TRP A 19 -4.74 -4.72 -13.86
N LEU A 20 -4.36 -4.07 -14.97
CA LEU A 20 -4.46 -2.62 -15.10
C LEU A 20 -5.91 -2.18 -15.30
N ASP A 21 -6.69 -2.93 -16.09
CA ASP A 21 -8.11 -2.64 -16.31
C ASP A 21 -8.89 -2.68 -14.98
N SER A 22 -8.54 -3.61 -14.09
CA SER A 22 -9.14 -3.70 -12.76
C SER A 22 -8.83 -2.48 -11.89
N MET A 23 -7.60 -1.95 -11.97
CA MET A 23 -7.20 -0.74 -11.24
C MET A 23 -7.87 0.51 -11.82
N ALA A 24 -7.90 0.65 -13.14
CA ALA A 24 -8.54 1.78 -13.82
C ALA A 24 -10.05 1.81 -13.57
N SER A 25 -10.71 0.66 -13.69
CA SER A 25 -12.15 0.56 -13.39
C SER A 25 -12.48 0.94 -11.93
N GLU A 26 -11.61 0.62 -10.98
CA GLU A 26 -11.77 1.04 -9.58
C GLU A 26 -11.73 2.57 -9.46
N MET A 27 -10.82 3.22 -10.18
CA MET A 27 -10.72 4.69 -10.22
C MET A 27 -11.93 5.33 -10.87
N ASP A 28 -12.42 4.74 -11.98
CA ASP A 28 -13.57 5.29 -12.76
C ASP A 28 -14.88 5.16 -11.99
N LEU A 29 -15.08 4.04 -11.29
CA LEU A 29 -16.34 3.75 -10.58
C LEU A 29 -16.44 4.44 -9.21
N HIS A 30 -15.31 4.84 -8.63
CA HIS A 30 -15.27 5.36 -7.25
C HIS A 30 -14.45 6.65 -7.17
N GLU A 31 -15.12 7.79 -7.21
CA GLU A 31 -14.50 9.13 -7.22
C GLU A 31 -13.61 9.38 -5.99
N LYS A 32 -13.92 8.77 -4.84
CA LYS A 32 -13.12 8.88 -3.61
C LYS A 32 -11.87 8.02 -3.62
N THR A 33 -11.73 7.06 -4.55
CA THR A 33 -10.52 6.27 -4.66
C THR A 33 -9.38 7.14 -5.21
N GLY A 34 -8.38 7.38 -4.38
CA GLY A 34 -7.18 8.16 -4.73
C GLY A 34 -6.01 7.30 -5.16
N VAL A 35 -5.88 6.13 -4.52
CA VAL A 35 -4.82 5.14 -4.77
C VAL A 35 -5.43 3.75 -4.87
N VAL A 36 -4.95 2.96 -5.84
CA VAL A 36 -5.28 1.54 -5.97
C VAL A 36 -3.98 0.72 -5.97
N GLY A 37 -3.91 -0.30 -5.13
CA GLY A 37 -2.85 -1.30 -5.13
C GLY A 37 -3.35 -2.69 -5.51
N SER A 38 -2.43 -3.52 -5.99
CA SER A 38 -2.69 -4.86 -6.49
C SER A 38 -2.60 -5.93 -5.41
N MET A 39 -3.17 -7.10 -5.68
CA MET A 39 -2.76 -8.35 -5.04
C MET A 39 -1.35 -8.69 -5.54
N ILE A 40 -0.41 -8.81 -4.62
CA ILE A 40 0.98 -9.12 -4.96
C ILE A 40 1.32 -10.52 -4.45
N ILE A 41 1.82 -11.38 -5.36
CA ILE A 41 2.32 -12.70 -5.02
C ILE A 41 3.83 -12.80 -5.24
N ARG A 42 4.46 -13.72 -4.50
CA ARG A 42 5.87 -14.08 -4.67
C ARG A 42 6.04 -15.15 -5.76
N PRO A 43 7.27 -15.39 -6.24
CA PRO A 43 7.55 -16.53 -7.13
C PRO A 43 7.15 -17.90 -6.56
N SER A 44 7.02 -18.02 -5.25
CA SER A 44 6.48 -19.21 -4.56
C SER A 44 4.96 -19.37 -4.68
N LEU A 45 4.29 -18.42 -5.35
CA LEU A 45 2.83 -18.31 -5.52
C LEU A 45 2.04 -18.05 -4.21
N PHE A 46 2.73 -17.79 -3.10
CA PHE A 46 2.10 -17.29 -1.88
C PHE A 46 1.98 -15.77 -1.90
N LEU A 47 1.03 -15.23 -1.15
CA LEU A 47 0.86 -13.79 -1.02
C LEU A 47 2.14 -13.12 -0.51
N GLN A 48 2.52 -12.03 -1.15
CA GLN A 48 3.36 -11.01 -0.56
C GLN A 48 2.49 -10.05 0.24
N GLU A 49 1.42 -9.56 -0.40
CA GLU A 49 0.44 -8.70 0.25
C GLU A 49 -0.93 -8.71 -0.44
N ALA A 50 -1.96 -8.47 0.36
CA ALA A 50 -3.31 -8.13 -0.03
C ALA A 50 -3.72 -6.81 0.64
N GLY A 51 -2.99 -5.71 0.32
CA GLY A 51 -2.99 -4.45 1.04
C GLY A 51 -2.18 -4.51 2.33
N CYS A 52 -2.02 -3.36 2.97
CA CYS A 52 -1.10 -3.23 4.10
C CYS A 52 -1.72 -2.47 5.27
N ILE A 53 -1.18 -2.72 6.45
CA ILE A 53 -1.61 -2.16 7.74
C ILE A 53 -0.46 -1.35 8.32
N VAL A 54 -0.78 -0.20 8.95
CA VAL A 54 0.16 0.58 9.75
C VAL A 54 -0.34 0.66 11.19
N TRP A 55 0.54 0.46 12.16
CA TRP A 55 0.22 0.63 13.58
C TRP A 55 0.63 2.01 14.11
N SER A 56 0.16 2.34 15.31
CA SER A 56 0.41 3.65 15.95
C SER A 56 1.88 3.97 16.17
N ASP A 57 2.76 2.98 16.22
CA ASP A 57 4.20 3.15 16.34
C ASP A 57 4.90 3.32 14.97
N GLY A 58 4.13 3.38 13.87
CA GLY A 58 4.62 3.51 12.50
C GLY A 58 5.21 2.23 11.93
N THR A 59 5.11 1.09 12.61
CA THR A 59 5.41 -0.20 11.98
C THR A 59 4.27 -0.61 11.06
N GLY A 60 4.58 -1.33 10.01
CA GLY A 60 3.59 -1.85 9.06
C GLY A 60 3.69 -3.35 8.88
N ALA A 61 2.63 -3.94 8.32
CA ALA A 61 2.60 -5.32 7.88
C ALA A 61 1.84 -5.48 6.57
N HIS A 62 2.33 -6.41 5.77
CA HIS A 62 1.65 -6.88 4.57
C HIS A 62 0.55 -7.87 4.97
N HIS A 63 -0.71 -7.52 4.71
CA HIS A 63 -1.82 -8.41 5.03
C HIS A 63 -1.76 -9.69 4.20
N GLY A 64 -1.87 -10.83 4.86
CA GLY A 64 -1.84 -12.15 4.23
C GLY A 64 -0.45 -12.63 3.78
N SER A 65 0.64 -11.96 4.18
CA SER A 65 1.98 -12.36 3.77
C SER A 65 2.27 -13.83 4.14
N GLY A 66 2.56 -14.64 3.12
CA GLY A 66 2.80 -16.08 3.25
C GLY A 66 1.56 -16.97 3.15
N ASP A 67 0.36 -16.39 3.05
CA ASP A 67 -0.90 -17.14 2.90
C ASP A 67 -1.18 -17.52 1.44
N ASN A 68 -2.15 -18.41 1.24
CA ASN A 68 -2.65 -18.79 -0.07
C ASN A 68 -3.52 -17.66 -0.67
N PRO A 69 -3.16 -17.08 -1.85
CA PRO A 69 -3.93 -16.00 -2.48
C PRO A 69 -5.35 -16.40 -2.89
N CYS A 70 -5.63 -17.70 -3.00
CA CYS A 70 -6.94 -18.20 -3.38
C CYS A 70 -7.95 -18.21 -2.23
N GLU A 71 -7.56 -17.92 -0.99
CA GLU A 71 -8.49 -17.84 0.12
C GLU A 71 -9.51 -16.72 -0.08
N VAL A 72 -10.77 -16.99 0.25
CA VAL A 72 -11.90 -16.09 0.04
C VAL A 72 -11.68 -14.73 0.69
N LYS A 73 -11.07 -14.70 1.89
CA LYS A 73 -10.79 -13.46 2.64
C LYS A 73 -9.94 -12.44 1.89
N TYR A 74 -9.21 -12.84 0.84
CA TYR A 74 -8.36 -11.95 0.03
C TYR A 74 -9.02 -11.51 -1.30
N ARG A 75 -10.22 -12.01 -1.60
CA ARG A 75 -10.90 -11.77 -2.89
C ARG A 75 -11.87 -10.58 -2.88
N PHE A 76 -11.83 -9.75 -1.85
CA PHE A 76 -12.69 -8.59 -1.73
C PHE A 76 -11.89 -7.29 -1.83
N ARG A 77 -12.46 -6.33 -2.57
CA ARG A 77 -12.05 -4.94 -2.54
C ARG A 77 -12.05 -4.43 -1.10
N ARG A 78 -11.02 -3.69 -0.73
CA ARG A 78 -10.88 -3.24 0.66
C ARG A 78 -10.15 -1.91 0.76
N GLN A 79 -10.61 -1.01 1.63
CA GLN A 79 -9.82 0.14 2.06
C GLN A 79 -8.68 -0.35 2.96
N VAL A 80 -7.48 0.20 2.75
CA VAL A 80 -6.28 -0.20 3.47
C VAL A 80 -5.49 1.02 3.92
N ASP A 81 -4.53 0.84 4.81
CA ASP A 81 -3.71 1.96 5.27
C ASP A 81 -2.74 2.43 4.17
N TYR A 82 -2.16 1.49 3.44
CA TYR A 82 -1.32 1.75 2.27
C TYR A 82 -1.26 0.52 1.35
N CYS A 83 -0.75 0.72 0.16
CA CYS A 83 -0.35 -0.32 -0.79
C CYS A 83 1.12 -0.12 -1.15
N SER A 84 1.83 -1.21 -1.43
CA SER A 84 3.22 -1.17 -1.83
C SER A 84 3.42 -0.43 -3.16
N GLY A 85 4.47 0.37 -3.23
CA GLY A 85 4.94 1.01 -4.46
C GLY A 85 5.39 0.03 -5.54
N ALA A 86 5.44 -1.27 -5.25
CA ALA A 86 5.73 -2.29 -6.26
C ALA A 86 4.70 -2.32 -7.40
N CYS A 87 3.42 -2.03 -7.09
CA CYS A 87 2.37 -1.78 -8.08
C CYS A 87 1.26 -0.90 -7.48
N LEU A 88 1.22 0.37 -7.88
CA LEU A 88 0.32 1.36 -7.34
C LEU A 88 -0.15 2.31 -8.44
N LEU A 89 -1.47 2.49 -8.57
CA LEU A 89 -2.09 3.48 -9.45
C LEU A 89 -2.60 4.64 -8.60
N ILE A 90 -2.30 5.88 -9.00
CA ILE A 90 -2.72 7.10 -8.31
C ILE A 90 -3.32 8.11 -9.29
N ARG A 91 -4.32 8.89 -8.85
CA ARG A 91 -4.82 10.04 -9.62
C ARG A 91 -3.71 11.08 -9.79
N ARG A 92 -3.50 11.55 -11.01
CA ARG A 92 -2.47 12.56 -11.30
C ARG A 92 -2.65 13.83 -10.48
N ASN A 93 -3.86 14.34 -10.39
CA ASN A 93 -4.14 15.56 -9.62
C ASN A 93 -3.76 15.42 -8.14
N LEU A 94 -3.91 14.22 -7.57
CA LEU A 94 -3.47 13.95 -6.19
C LEU A 94 -1.95 13.82 -6.11
N TRP A 95 -1.32 13.11 -7.05
CA TRP A 95 0.14 13.05 -7.13
C TRP A 95 0.76 14.44 -7.15
N ASP A 96 0.23 15.32 -8.01
CA ASP A 96 0.70 16.70 -8.14
C ASP A 96 0.40 17.53 -6.87
N ALA A 97 -0.77 17.33 -6.25
CA ALA A 97 -1.16 18.03 -5.02
C ALA A 97 -0.32 17.64 -3.80
N VAL A 98 0.06 16.35 -3.67
CA VAL A 98 0.91 15.88 -2.56
C VAL A 98 2.41 16.06 -2.83
N GLY A 99 2.80 16.35 -4.08
CA GLY A 99 4.18 16.55 -4.49
C GLY A 99 4.94 15.27 -4.79
N GLY A 100 4.24 14.14 -5.04
CA GLY A 100 4.85 12.86 -5.32
C GLY A 100 5.47 12.18 -4.10
N PHE A 101 6.58 11.46 -4.29
CA PHE A 101 7.33 10.88 -3.18
C PHE A 101 8.11 11.93 -2.40
N ASP A 102 8.09 11.83 -1.07
CA ASP A 102 8.91 12.67 -0.19
C ASP A 102 10.40 12.33 -0.36
N GLU A 103 11.16 13.24 -0.96
CA GLU A 103 12.60 13.06 -1.24
C GLU A 103 13.43 12.84 0.03
N ASP A 104 12.96 13.29 1.18
CA ASP A 104 13.60 13.03 2.47
C ASP A 104 13.62 11.54 2.83
N LEU A 105 12.75 10.73 2.22
CA LEU A 105 12.68 9.29 2.42
C LEU A 105 13.58 8.50 1.47
N ALA A 106 14.28 9.17 0.54
CA ALA A 106 15.19 8.51 -0.38
C ALA A 106 16.29 7.70 0.35
N PRO A 107 16.80 6.60 -0.22
CA PRO A 107 16.50 6.09 -1.55
C PRO A 107 15.32 5.11 -1.59
N ALA A 108 14.82 4.60 -0.47
CA ALA A 108 13.73 3.64 -0.41
C ALA A 108 13.19 3.46 1.02
N TYR A 109 12.02 2.83 1.13
CA TYR A 109 11.23 2.51 2.32
C TYR A 109 10.50 3.70 2.94
N TYR A 110 9.20 3.51 3.15
CA TYR A 110 8.23 4.47 3.67
C TYR A 110 7.77 5.54 2.68
N GLU A 111 8.33 5.65 1.46
CA GLU A 111 7.87 6.58 0.43
C GLU A 111 6.43 6.26 -0.03
N ASP A 112 6.11 4.97 -0.17
CA ASP A 112 4.78 4.47 -0.53
C ASP A 112 3.78 4.62 0.62
N VAL A 113 4.21 4.34 1.84
CA VAL A 113 3.40 4.55 3.06
C VAL A 113 3.08 6.03 3.22
N ASP A 114 4.08 6.91 3.08
CA ASP A 114 3.95 8.36 3.19
C ASP A 114 2.99 8.92 2.13
N LEU A 115 3.15 8.50 0.88
CA LEU A 115 2.27 8.87 -0.23
C LEU A 115 0.81 8.50 0.07
N CYS A 116 0.55 7.27 0.52
CA CYS A 116 -0.80 6.82 0.86
C CYS A 116 -1.38 7.62 2.04
N PHE A 117 -0.58 7.96 3.04
CA PHE A 117 -1.01 8.82 4.14
C PHE A 117 -1.32 10.26 3.68
N ALA A 118 -0.52 10.81 2.76
CA ALA A 118 -0.77 12.12 2.18
C ALA A 118 -2.09 12.14 1.40
N VAL A 119 -2.34 11.14 0.56
CA VAL A 119 -3.59 10.99 -0.20
C VAL A 119 -4.80 10.88 0.75
N ARG A 120 -4.70 10.09 1.81
CA ARG A 120 -5.74 9.99 2.86
C ARG A 120 -5.96 11.33 3.57
N GLY A 121 -4.90 12.08 3.80
CA GLY A 121 -4.96 13.45 4.36
C GLY A 121 -5.73 14.44 3.49
N HIS A 122 -5.83 14.18 2.19
CA HIS A 122 -6.66 14.93 1.23
C HIS A 122 -8.11 14.41 1.13
N GLY A 123 -8.50 13.44 1.97
CA GLY A 123 -9.87 12.91 2.03
C GLY A 123 -10.18 11.83 0.99
N PHE A 124 -9.16 11.22 0.39
CA PHE A 124 -9.31 10.12 -0.56
C PHE A 124 -8.95 8.78 0.07
N ASP A 125 -9.46 7.71 -0.53
CA ASP A 125 -9.27 6.34 -0.09
C ASP A 125 -8.07 5.69 -0.77
N VAL A 126 -7.41 4.79 -0.05
CA VAL A 126 -6.40 3.85 -0.55
C VAL A 126 -7.04 2.47 -0.61
N ILE A 127 -7.12 1.89 -1.80
CA ILE A 127 -7.88 0.68 -2.07
C ILE A 127 -6.96 -0.47 -2.50
N TYR A 128 -7.15 -1.62 -1.89
CA TYR A 128 -6.67 -2.90 -2.37
C TYR A 128 -7.67 -3.48 -3.37
N GLN A 129 -7.21 -3.79 -4.61
CA GLN A 129 -8.01 -4.37 -5.68
C GLN A 129 -7.57 -5.82 -5.97
N PRO A 130 -8.37 -6.83 -5.55
CA PRO A 130 -7.98 -8.24 -5.64
C PRO A 130 -7.91 -8.79 -7.08
N ASN A 131 -8.60 -8.15 -8.04
CA ASN A 131 -8.58 -8.56 -9.44
C ASN A 131 -7.35 -8.02 -10.19
N SER A 132 -6.61 -7.10 -9.59
CA SER A 132 -5.31 -6.68 -10.07
C SER A 132 -4.25 -7.58 -9.46
N LEU A 133 -3.77 -8.56 -10.22
CA LEU A 133 -2.79 -9.55 -9.76
C LEU A 133 -1.44 -9.29 -10.43
N ILE A 134 -0.38 -9.23 -9.61
CA ILE A 134 1.01 -9.19 -10.09
C ILE A 134 1.88 -10.18 -9.31
N LEU A 135 2.95 -10.65 -9.95
CA LEU A 135 4.05 -11.37 -9.30
C LEU A 135 5.22 -10.41 -9.11
N HIS A 136 5.79 -10.35 -7.92
CA HIS A 136 6.94 -9.50 -7.60
C HIS A 136 8.12 -10.35 -7.11
N ARG A 137 9.26 -10.20 -7.81
CA ARG A 137 10.51 -10.92 -7.52
C ARG A 137 11.36 -10.17 -6.50
N GLU A 138 10.78 -9.88 -5.33
CA GLU A 138 11.37 -9.07 -4.26
C GLU A 138 12.86 -9.35 -4.07
N GLY A 139 13.68 -8.29 -4.10
CA GLY A 139 15.12 -8.35 -3.84
C GLY A 139 16.01 -8.38 -5.07
N SER A 140 15.47 -8.41 -6.29
CA SER A 140 16.27 -8.40 -7.53
C SER A 140 16.98 -7.07 -7.77
N SER A 141 16.40 -5.96 -7.28
CA SER A 141 16.86 -4.59 -7.55
C SER A 141 17.75 -4.00 -6.44
N HIS A 142 17.79 -4.60 -5.26
CA HIS A 142 18.58 -4.10 -4.14
C HIS A 142 19.73 -5.07 -3.87
N GLY A 143 20.93 -4.68 -4.27
CA GLY A 143 22.15 -5.46 -4.03
C GLY A 143 22.29 -5.89 -2.54
N SER A 144 23.10 -6.89 -2.30
CA SER A 144 23.27 -7.70 -1.09
C SER A 144 23.81 -6.96 0.16
N ALA A 145 23.18 -5.86 0.59
CA ALA A 145 23.55 -5.17 1.84
C ALA A 145 22.37 -5.11 2.85
N PRO A 146 22.01 -6.23 3.52
CA PRO A 146 20.88 -6.28 4.46
C PRO A 146 20.95 -5.26 5.61
N LEU A 147 22.16 -4.90 6.05
CA LEU A 147 22.39 -3.91 7.11
C LEU A 147 22.10 -2.47 6.66
N GLY A 148 22.42 -2.12 5.41
CA GLY A 148 22.13 -0.79 4.84
C GLY A 148 20.64 -0.56 4.71
N MET A 149 19.92 -1.54 4.19
CA MET A 149 18.47 -1.51 4.02
C MET A 149 17.74 -1.35 5.36
N LYS A 150 18.10 -2.12 6.38
CA LYS A 150 17.51 -2.01 7.73
C LYS A 150 17.74 -0.63 8.37
N ARG A 151 18.93 -0.05 8.17
CA ARG A 151 19.24 1.31 8.65
C ARG A 151 18.39 2.37 7.97
N THR A 152 18.20 2.28 6.65
CA THR A 152 17.34 3.20 5.89
C THR A 152 15.89 3.08 6.34
N GLN A 153 15.37 1.85 6.44
CA GLN A 153 14.02 1.59 6.93
C GLN A 153 13.78 2.17 8.34
N PHE A 154 14.73 1.96 9.26
CA PHE A 154 14.65 2.49 10.62
C PHE A 154 14.68 4.02 10.63
N ARG A 155 15.59 4.65 9.86
CA ARG A 155 15.67 6.11 9.74
C ARG A 155 14.37 6.69 9.18
N ASN A 156 13.85 6.12 8.09
CA ASN A 156 12.67 6.61 7.41
C ASN A 156 11.41 6.41 8.26
N ARG A 157 11.31 5.30 9.02
CA ARG A 157 10.26 5.13 10.02
C ARG A 157 10.23 6.28 11.03
N HIS A 158 11.36 6.73 11.55
CA HIS A 158 11.39 7.85 12.50
C HIS A 158 10.90 9.15 11.88
N LYS A 159 11.26 9.44 10.62
CA LYS A 159 10.76 10.60 9.88
C LYS A 159 9.25 10.50 9.66
N PHE A 160 8.78 9.35 9.20
CA PHE A 160 7.36 9.06 8.99
C PHE A 160 6.54 9.23 10.29
N VAL A 161 6.97 8.65 11.39
CA VAL A 161 6.29 8.77 12.69
C VAL A 161 6.24 10.22 13.16
N LYS A 162 7.32 10.99 12.96
CA LYS A 162 7.35 12.41 13.30
C LYS A 162 6.37 13.22 12.47
N LYS A 163 6.32 12.97 11.15
CA LYS A 163 5.44 13.66 10.18
C LYS A 163 3.96 13.36 10.46
N TRP A 164 3.62 12.09 10.71
CA TRP A 164 2.24 11.62 10.81
C TRP A 164 1.77 11.31 12.24
N LYS A 165 2.38 11.92 13.25
CA LYS A 165 2.11 11.63 14.66
C LYS A 165 0.64 11.72 15.05
N SER A 166 -0.09 12.70 14.56
CA SER A 166 -1.51 12.89 14.87
C SER A 166 -2.40 11.84 14.23
N GLN A 167 -2.10 11.44 13.00
CA GLN A 167 -2.82 10.40 12.28
C GLN A 167 -2.55 9.03 12.90
N LEU A 168 -1.27 8.74 13.19
CA LEU A 168 -0.86 7.48 13.82
C LEU A 168 -1.47 7.28 15.21
N ALA A 169 -1.78 8.34 15.95
CA ALA A 169 -2.47 8.24 17.23
C ALA A 169 -3.88 7.62 17.13
N GLN A 170 -4.47 7.60 15.93
CA GLN A 170 -5.77 6.98 15.65
C GLN A 170 -5.65 5.49 15.26
N HIS A 171 -4.42 5.01 15.03
CA HIS A 171 -4.14 3.63 14.67
C HIS A 171 -4.01 2.75 15.91
N SER A 172 -4.35 1.46 15.78
CA SER A 172 -4.17 0.48 16.85
C SER A 172 -2.70 0.29 17.21
N PRO A 173 -2.36 0.04 18.48
CA PRO A 173 -0.99 -0.30 18.85
C PRO A 173 -0.58 -1.66 18.28
N ASN A 174 0.70 -1.81 17.95
CA ASN A 174 1.24 -3.11 17.50
C ASN A 174 1.34 -4.08 18.70
N LYS A 175 0.41 -5.01 18.79
CA LYS A 175 0.34 -6.08 19.81
C LYS A 175 0.49 -7.47 19.18
N GLY A 176 1.23 -7.58 18.10
CA GLY A 176 1.36 -8.83 17.36
C GLY A 176 0.08 -9.23 16.63
N LEU A 177 -0.25 -10.53 16.60
CA LEU A 177 -1.38 -11.07 15.82
C LEU A 177 -2.73 -10.42 16.16
N LEU A 178 -2.99 -10.08 17.41
CA LEU A 178 -4.26 -9.44 17.84
C LEU A 178 -4.44 -8.06 17.20
N SER A 179 -3.37 -7.29 17.00
CA SER A 179 -3.46 -5.97 16.37
C SER A 179 -3.76 -6.03 14.87
N VAL A 180 -3.42 -7.13 14.20
CA VAL A 180 -3.81 -7.35 12.79
C VAL A 180 -5.33 -7.45 12.67
N VAL A 181 -5.96 -8.25 13.53
CA VAL A 181 -7.43 -8.41 13.54
C VAL A 181 -8.11 -7.08 13.83
N ASP A 182 -7.67 -6.35 14.86
CA ASP A 182 -8.22 -5.03 15.22
C ASP A 182 -8.10 -4.01 14.08
N SER A 183 -6.96 -4.00 13.38
CA SER A 183 -6.73 -3.08 12.25
C SER A 183 -7.62 -3.41 11.05
N LEU A 184 -7.83 -4.69 10.76
CA LEU A 184 -8.73 -5.12 9.69
C LEU A 184 -10.18 -4.74 10.00
N LEU A 185 -10.65 -4.98 11.23
CA LEU A 185 -12.00 -4.59 11.67
C LEU A 185 -12.21 -3.06 11.64
N ARG A 186 -11.16 -2.28 11.88
CA ARG A 186 -11.21 -0.82 11.75
C ARG A 186 -11.39 -0.40 10.30
N GLN A 187 -10.66 -1.01 9.36
CA GLN A 187 -10.77 -0.76 7.94
C GLN A 187 -12.17 -1.10 7.39
N GLU A 188 -12.75 -2.21 7.82
CA GLU A 188 -14.12 -2.61 7.44
C GLU A 188 -15.20 -1.65 7.95
N ARG A 189 -15.07 -1.11 9.16
CA ARG A 189 -16.04 -0.15 9.72
C ARG A 189 -16.11 1.16 8.94
N HIS A 190 -15.02 1.62 8.35
CA HIS A 190 -15.03 2.80 7.48
C HIS A 190 -15.77 2.56 6.17
N PHE A 191 -15.79 1.32 5.68
CA PHE A 191 -16.54 0.93 4.48
C PHE A 191 -18.06 0.95 4.69
N GLY A 192 -18.56 0.51 5.85
CA GLY A 192 -19.99 0.42 6.16
C GLY A 192 -20.69 1.77 6.39
N GLN A 193 -19.96 2.87 6.48
CA GLN A 193 -20.54 4.22 6.66
C GLN A 193 -20.79 4.96 5.34
N HIS A 194 -20.46 4.35 4.20
CA HIS A 194 -20.56 4.96 2.86
C HIS A 194 -21.36 4.09 1.85
N ILE A 195 -22.18 3.13 2.34
CA ILE A 195 -23.15 2.38 1.54
C ILE A 195 -24.54 2.97 1.75
#